data_fcc38e273ccd380aecd8f76745ed51df
#
_entry.id   fcc38e273ccd380aecd8f76745ed51df
#
_cell.length_a   1.000
_cell.length_b   1.000
_cell.length_c   1.000
_cell.angle_alpha   90.00
_cell.angle_beta   90.00
_cell.angle_gamma   90.00
#
_symmetry.space_group_name_H-M   'P 1'
#
loop_
_entity.id
_entity.type
_entity.pdbx_description
1 polymer ?
#
loop_
_entity_poly.entity_id
_entity_poly.type
_entity_poly.pdbx_seq_one_letter_code
_entity_poly.pdbx_strand_id
1 'polypeptide(L)'
;LDKRQAIRKSNNDTVRVFYFKKEYWAMLSKVPKRPIETLYLKKGQKESLTELVDEFFKKETRDTYLSFGMPYKCVIMLYGAPGTGKTTAITTIASHFDCDIYTIPITKELSDYAMIDAFSGINDKEDKKHIVVIEDIDSIFNAEERKKGDDNNMLTLNTLLNCLDGHTCKEGTLLFMTANDANVMDKAIVRSCRIDHK
;
A
#
# COMPACT_ATOMS: atom_id res chain seq x y z
N LEU A 1 11.01 24.58 27.15
CA LEU A 1 10.17 23.84 26.15
C LEU A 1 9.65 22.58 26.79
N ASP A 2 8.32 22.51 26.96
CA ASP A 2 7.63 21.44 27.66
C ASP A 2 7.96 20.09 27.00
N LYS A 3 8.30 19.06 27.81
CA LYS A 3 8.58 17.70 27.33
C LYS A 3 7.45 17.16 26.41
N ARG A 4 6.20 17.60 26.65
CA ARG A 4 5.06 17.26 25.79
C ARG A 4 5.15 17.89 24.39
N GLN A 5 5.69 19.10 24.27
CA GLN A 5 5.91 19.75 22.96
C GLN A 5 7.08 19.12 22.21
N ALA A 6 8.15 18.72 22.92
CA ALA A 6 9.28 18.00 22.33
C ALA A 6 8.86 16.60 21.82
N ILE A 7 8.02 15.87 22.59
CA ILE A 7 7.49 14.56 22.17
C ILE A 7 6.52 14.72 20.98
N ARG A 8 5.67 15.76 20.97
CA ARG A 8 4.81 16.04 19.80
C ARG A 8 5.63 16.42 18.57
N LYS A 9 6.69 17.22 18.71
CA LYS A 9 7.59 17.57 17.62
C LYS A 9 8.32 16.34 17.07
N SER A 10 8.86 15.47 17.95
CA SER A 10 9.54 14.25 17.53
C SER A 10 8.62 13.21 16.87
N ASN A 11 7.34 13.18 17.24
CA ASN A 11 6.36 12.32 16.55
C ASN A 11 5.94 12.86 15.19
N ASN A 12 6.08 14.18 14.95
CA ASN A 12 5.71 14.80 13.67
C ASN A 12 6.82 14.69 12.61
N ASP A 13 8.05 14.32 13.01
CA ASP A 13 9.20 14.22 12.12
C ASP A 13 9.47 12.79 11.62
N THR A 14 8.59 11.85 11.95
CA THR A 14 8.75 10.43 11.56
C THR A 14 7.47 9.86 10.96
N VAL A 15 7.64 8.94 10.01
CA VAL A 15 6.62 8.03 9.50
C VAL A 15 6.68 6.75 10.31
N ARG A 16 5.55 6.30 10.85
CA ARG A 16 5.44 5.00 11.51
C ARG A 16 5.26 3.92 10.45
N VAL A 17 6.03 2.85 10.55
CA VAL A 17 5.94 1.69 9.67
C VAL A 17 5.45 0.51 10.48
N PHE A 18 4.32 -0.04 10.08
CA PHE A 18 3.72 -1.24 10.63
C PHE A 18 3.93 -2.40 9.68
N TYR A 19 4.08 -3.59 10.23
CA TYR A 19 4.30 -4.82 9.49
C TYR A 19 3.33 -5.88 9.97
N PHE A 20 2.66 -6.55 9.03
CA PHE A 20 1.73 -7.62 9.36
C PHE A 20 2.50 -8.91 9.70
N LYS A 21 2.33 -9.38 10.93
CA LYS A 21 2.95 -10.62 11.43
C LYS A 21 1.88 -11.67 11.66
N LYS A 22 1.75 -12.60 10.73
CA LYS A 22 0.83 -13.76 10.81
C LYS A 22 -0.63 -13.38 11.06
N GLU A 23 -0.96 -12.74 12.19
CA GLU A 23 -2.33 -12.48 12.65
C GLU A 23 -2.50 -11.06 13.22
N TYR A 24 -1.45 -10.25 13.33
CA TYR A 24 -1.54 -8.91 13.92
C TYR A 24 -0.56 -7.91 13.30
N TRP A 25 -0.90 -6.66 13.44
CA TRP A 25 -0.05 -5.54 13.06
C TRP A 25 0.94 -5.20 14.19
N ALA A 26 2.22 -5.20 13.87
CA ALA A 26 3.27 -4.77 14.78
C ALA A 26 3.96 -3.52 14.22
N MET A 27 4.21 -2.53 15.08
CA MET A 27 5.06 -1.41 14.69
C MET A 27 6.49 -1.91 14.49
N LEU A 28 6.99 -1.82 13.26
CA LEU A 28 8.33 -2.25 12.89
C LEU A 28 9.38 -1.18 13.21
N SER A 29 9.10 0.05 12.80
CA SER A 29 10.05 1.16 12.92
C SER A 29 9.37 2.52 12.83
N LYS A 30 10.12 3.57 13.21
CA LYS A 30 9.84 4.96 12.89
C LYS A 30 10.95 5.47 11.97
N VAL A 31 10.57 5.88 10.76
CA VAL A 31 11.51 6.35 9.74
C VAL A 31 11.48 7.88 9.70
N PRO A 32 12.61 8.58 9.68
CA PRO A 32 12.62 10.03 9.49
C PRO A 32 11.87 10.42 8.22
N LYS A 33 11.06 11.49 8.29
CA LYS A 33 10.39 12.04 7.13
C LYS A 33 11.39 12.46 6.07
N ARG A 34 11.06 12.14 4.83
CA ARG A 34 11.89 12.45 3.68
C ARG A 34 11.24 13.56 2.86
N PRO A 35 11.96 14.66 2.55
CA PRO A 35 11.43 15.72 1.70
C PRO A 35 11.12 15.22 0.29
N ILE A 36 10.00 15.68 -0.30
CA ILE A 36 9.56 15.26 -1.63
C ILE A 36 10.56 15.63 -2.73
N GLU A 37 11.37 16.68 -2.51
CA GLU A 37 12.43 17.12 -3.41
C GLU A 37 13.53 16.09 -3.58
N THR A 38 13.69 15.20 -2.58
CA THR A 38 14.70 14.12 -2.62
C THR A 38 14.23 12.90 -3.41
N LEU A 39 13.02 12.90 -3.92
CA LEU A 39 12.49 11.85 -4.79
C LEU A 39 12.82 12.19 -6.25
N TYR A 40 13.64 11.35 -6.86
CA TYR A 40 14.04 11.45 -8.26
C TYR A 40 13.34 10.35 -9.07
N LEU A 41 12.41 10.76 -9.92
CA LEU A 41 11.71 9.90 -10.89
C LEU A 41 11.87 10.49 -12.30
N LYS A 42 11.39 9.79 -13.31
CA LYS A 42 11.35 10.36 -14.67
C LYS A 42 10.51 11.64 -14.66
N LYS A 43 10.83 12.54 -15.60
CA LYS A 43 10.14 13.84 -15.73
C LYS A 43 8.61 13.66 -15.76
N GLY A 44 7.92 14.37 -14.89
CA GLY A 44 6.47 14.36 -14.76
C GLY A 44 5.91 13.26 -13.87
N GLN A 45 6.63 12.19 -13.59
CA GLN A 45 6.11 11.08 -12.77
C GLN A 45 5.94 11.46 -11.30
N LYS A 46 6.87 12.23 -10.75
CA LYS A 46 6.78 12.70 -9.36
C LYS A 46 5.58 13.62 -9.17
N GLU A 47 5.43 14.59 -10.06
CA GLU A 47 4.33 15.53 -10.06
C GLU A 47 2.98 14.81 -10.19
N SER A 48 2.85 13.94 -11.18
CA SER A 48 1.64 13.14 -11.41
C SER A 48 1.29 12.27 -10.21
N LEU A 49 2.26 11.59 -9.60
CA LEU A 49 2.04 10.76 -8.41
C LEU A 49 1.60 11.60 -7.21
N THR A 50 2.22 12.76 -7.01
CA THR A 50 1.88 13.66 -5.90
C THR A 50 0.49 14.24 -6.07
N GLU A 51 0.13 14.72 -7.27
CA GLU A 51 -1.20 15.24 -7.61
C GLU A 51 -2.28 14.17 -7.42
N LEU A 52 -2.02 12.94 -7.85
CA LEU A 52 -2.94 11.83 -7.69
C LEU A 52 -3.26 11.55 -6.21
N VAL A 53 -2.23 11.49 -5.37
CA VAL A 53 -2.41 11.22 -3.93
C VAL A 53 -3.05 12.43 -3.23
N ASP A 54 -2.71 13.67 -3.63
CA ASP A 54 -3.35 14.86 -3.11
C ASP A 54 -4.85 14.86 -3.45
N GLU A 55 -5.21 14.58 -4.71
CA GLU A 55 -6.61 14.47 -5.15
C GLU A 55 -7.36 13.40 -4.37
N PHE A 56 -6.75 12.22 -4.19
CA PHE A 56 -7.36 11.14 -3.42
C PHE A 56 -7.71 11.56 -1.98
N PHE A 57 -6.87 12.36 -1.32
CA PHE A 57 -7.11 12.76 0.06
C PHE A 57 -8.04 13.97 0.22
N LYS A 58 -8.55 14.55 -0.88
CA LYS A 58 -9.54 15.62 -0.81
C LYS A 58 -10.91 15.10 -0.36
N LYS A 59 -11.57 15.90 0.45
CA LYS A 59 -12.92 15.60 0.91
C LYS A 59 -13.91 15.48 -0.25
N GLU A 60 -13.80 16.35 -1.22
CA GLU A 60 -14.64 16.42 -2.40
C GLU A 60 -14.57 15.12 -3.22
N THR A 61 -13.38 14.56 -3.35
CA THR A 61 -13.16 13.27 -4.02
C THR A 61 -13.87 12.14 -3.26
N ARG A 62 -13.69 12.07 -1.93
CA ARG A 62 -14.39 11.11 -1.10
C ARG A 62 -15.92 11.23 -1.24
N ASP A 63 -16.44 12.45 -1.11
CA ASP A 63 -17.88 12.72 -1.19
C ASP A 63 -18.43 12.31 -2.58
N THR A 64 -17.65 12.50 -3.64
CA THR A 64 -18.00 12.06 -4.99
C THR A 64 -18.10 10.54 -5.09
N TYR A 65 -17.10 9.77 -4.61
CA TYR A 65 -17.15 8.32 -4.59
C TYR A 65 -18.39 7.80 -3.85
N LEU A 66 -18.64 8.35 -2.65
CA LEU A 66 -19.79 7.97 -1.84
C LEU A 66 -21.13 8.30 -2.53
N SER A 67 -21.22 9.43 -3.22
CA SER A 67 -22.44 9.84 -3.94
C SER A 67 -22.81 8.89 -5.07
N PHE A 68 -21.79 8.24 -5.68
CA PHE A 68 -21.98 7.23 -6.73
C PHE A 68 -22.09 5.80 -6.18
N GLY A 69 -22.02 5.60 -4.86
CA GLY A 69 -22.01 4.28 -4.23
C GLY A 69 -20.76 3.47 -4.60
N MET A 70 -19.66 4.13 -4.94
CA MET A 70 -18.39 3.48 -5.28
C MET A 70 -17.51 3.37 -4.03
N PRO A 71 -16.78 2.24 -3.85
CA PRO A 71 -15.79 2.13 -2.79
C PRO A 71 -14.72 3.21 -2.91
N TYR A 72 -14.53 3.99 -1.84
CA TYR A 72 -13.51 5.04 -1.81
C TYR A 72 -12.14 4.45 -1.50
N LYS A 73 -11.42 4.09 -2.52
CA LYS A 73 -10.07 3.53 -2.46
C LYS A 73 -9.27 3.94 -3.70
N CYS A 74 -7.95 3.87 -3.61
CA CYS A 74 -7.06 4.07 -4.75
C CYS A 74 -5.92 3.06 -4.72
N VAL A 75 -5.71 2.34 -5.81
CA VAL A 75 -4.66 1.33 -5.97
C VAL A 75 -3.64 1.82 -6.99
N ILE A 76 -2.41 2.02 -6.51
CA ILE A 76 -1.29 2.51 -7.32
C ILE A 76 -0.25 1.40 -7.44
N MET A 77 0.15 1.12 -8.68
CA MET A 77 1.19 0.15 -8.96
C MET A 77 2.49 0.82 -9.35
N LEU A 78 3.57 0.49 -8.62
CA LEU A 78 4.93 0.88 -8.98
C LEU A 78 5.68 -0.34 -9.49
N TYR A 79 6.16 -0.28 -10.73
CA TYR A 79 6.91 -1.37 -11.32
C TYR A 79 8.25 -0.90 -11.90
N GLY A 80 9.21 -1.80 -11.97
CA GLY A 80 10.54 -1.54 -12.49
C GLY A 80 11.61 -2.41 -11.83
N ALA A 81 12.80 -2.42 -12.40
CA ALA A 81 13.91 -3.24 -11.94
C ALA A 81 14.18 -3.08 -10.43
N PRO A 82 14.74 -4.09 -9.75
CA PRO A 82 15.20 -3.96 -8.38
C PRO A 82 16.14 -2.76 -8.22
N GLY A 83 16.03 -2.05 -7.08
CA GLY A 83 16.88 -0.89 -6.81
C GLY A 83 16.48 0.43 -7.49
N THR A 84 15.38 0.48 -8.23
CA THR A 84 14.92 1.71 -8.91
C THR A 84 14.20 2.70 -8.00
N GLY A 85 14.08 2.41 -6.70
CA GLY A 85 13.56 3.35 -5.71
C GLY A 85 12.05 3.26 -5.45
N LYS A 86 11.37 2.15 -5.81
CA LYS A 86 9.92 1.95 -5.57
C LYS A 86 9.53 2.16 -4.11
N THR A 87 10.15 1.45 -3.18
CA THR A 87 9.92 1.60 -1.72
C THR A 87 10.29 3.00 -1.23
N THR A 88 11.35 3.60 -1.81
CA THR A 88 11.72 4.99 -1.50
C THR A 88 10.64 5.98 -1.92
N ALA A 89 10.03 5.78 -3.09
CA ALA A 89 8.91 6.62 -3.55
C ALA A 89 7.73 6.55 -2.58
N ILE A 90 7.33 5.34 -2.16
CA ILE A 90 6.25 5.13 -1.19
C ILE A 90 6.54 5.84 0.13
N THR A 91 7.75 5.65 0.69
CA THR A 91 8.16 6.29 1.95
C THR A 91 8.18 7.82 1.84
N THR A 92 8.60 8.36 0.69
CA THR A 92 8.62 9.80 0.45
C THR A 92 7.20 10.37 0.33
N ILE A 93 6.30 9.69 -0.37
CA ILE A 93 4.88 10.06 -0.45
C ILE A 93 4.22 10.00 0.93
N ALA A 94 4.45 8.93 1.70
CA ALA A 94 3.96 8.82 3.08
C ALA A 94 4.46 9.96 3.96
N SER A 95 5.72 10.37 3.79
CA SER A 95 6.32 11.50 4.50
C SER A 95 5.66 12.83 4.14
N HIS A 96 5.41 13.04 2.85
CA HIS A 96 4.83 14.28 2.32
C HIS A 96 3.37 14.49 2.79
N PHE A 97 2.57 13.41 2.80
CA PHE A 97 1.16 13.46 3.19
C PHE A 97 0.89 13.11 4.66
N ASP A 98 1.95 12.95 5.47
CA ASP A 98 1.89 12.57 6.89
C ASP A 98 1.11 11.27 7.13
N CYS A 99 1.36 10.27 6.32
CA CYS A 99 0.73 8.96 6.40
C CYS A 99 1.57 7.97 7.20
N ASP A 100 0.90 7.04 7.88
CA ASP A 100 1.54 5.82 8.36
C ASP A 100 1.61 4.77 7.26
N ILE A 101 2.58 3.87 7.33
CA ILE A 101 2.76 2.80 6.36
C ILE A 101 2.40 1.46 7.01
N TYR A 102 1.53 0.70 6.36
CA TYR A 102 1.13 -0.65 6.74
C TYR A 102 1.58 -1.63 5.66
N THR A 103 2.67 -2.36 5.92
CA THR A 103 3.26 -3.29 4.96
C THR A 103 2.76 -4.71 5.18
N ILE A 104 2.18 -5.32 4.15
CA ILE A 104 1.79 -6.72 4.10
C ILE A 104 2.87 -7.47 3.32
N PRO A 105 3.70 -8.29 3.96
CA PRO A 105 4.74 -9.03 3.27
C PRO A 105 4.17 -10.24 2.54
N ILE A 106 4.57 -10.45 1.29
CA ILE A 106 4.25 -11.68 0.56
C ILE A 106 5.26 -12.75 0.94
N THR A 107 4.89 -13.60 1.88
CA THR A 107 5.70 -14.72 2.34
C THR A 107 5.02 -16.04 2.06
N LYS A 108 5.76 -17.16 2.12
CA LYS A 108 5.19 -18.51 1.99
C LYS A 108 4.19 -18.85 3.09
N GLU A 109 4.25 -18.15 4.22
CA GLU A 109 3.37 -18.34 5.36
C GLU A 109 2.09 -17.50 5.30
N LEU A 110 1.99 -16.53 4.35
CA LEU A 110 0.83 -15.69 4.19
C LEU A 110 -0.29 -16.48 3.52
N SER A 111 -1.32 -16.82 4.29
CA SER A 111 -2.51 -17.50 3.82
C SER A 111 -3.57 -16.52 3.32
N ASP A 112 -4.60 -17.04 2.65
CA ASP A 112 -5.78 -16.28 2.24
C ASP A 112 -6.48 -15.62 3.45
N TYR A 113 -6.63 -16.35 4.56
CA TYR A 113 -7.20 -15.80 5.79
C TYR A 113 -6.36 -14.69 6.39
N ALA A 114 -5.04 -14.88 6.46
CA ALA A 114 -4.14 -13.86 6.97
C ALA A 114 -4.15 -12.57 6.14
N MET A 115 -4.34 -12.68 4.82
CA MET A 115 -4.52 -11.50 3.95
C MET A 115 -5.81 -10.75 4.28
N ILE A 116 -6.92 -11.44 4.46
CA ILE A 116 -8.21 -10.85 4.86
C ILE A 116 -8.07 -10.16 6.23
N ASP A 117 -7.44 -10.82 7.20
CA ASP A 117 -7.21 -10.26 8.53
C ASP A 117 -6.30 -9.04 8.49
N ALA A 118 -5.30 -9.03 7.60
CA ALA A 118 -4.43 -7.88 7.42
C ALA A 118 -5.22 -6.64 6.98
N PHE A 119 -6.09 -6.76 5.99
CA PHE A 119 -6.91 -5.63 5.52
C PHE A 119 -7.94 -5.19 6.56
N SER A 120 -8.61 -6.12 7.24
CA SER A 120 -9.63 -5.81 8.24
C SER A 120 -9.04 -5.25 9.54
N GLY A 121 -7.81 -5.62 9.87
CA GLY A 121 -7.12 -5.25 11.11
C GLY A 121 -6.42 -3.89 11.09
N ILE A 122 -6.43 -3.16 9.98
CA ILE A 122 -5.85 -1.81 9.91
C ILE A 122 -6.60 -0.90 10.87
N ASN A 123 -5.88 -0.27 11.78
CA ASN A 123 -6.47 0.44 12.91
C ASN A 123 -6.82 1.90 12.54
N ASP A 124 -8.12 2.21 12.39
CA ASP A 124 -8.63 3.55 12.11
C ASP A 124 -8.84 4.40 13.40
N LYS A 125 -8.40 3.91 14.56
CA LYS A 125 -8.64 4.60 15.84
C LYS A 125 -7.90 5.93 16.00
N GLU A 126 -6.91 6.18 15.16
CA GLU A 126 -6.28 7.48 15.05
C GLU A 126 -6.73 8.09 13.72
N ASP A 127 -7.22 9.34 13.72
CA ASP A 127 -7.58 10.14 12.53
C ASP A 127 -6.38 10.43 11.62
N LYS A 128 -5.48 9.44 11.47
CA LYS A 128 -4.27 9.56 10.70
C LYS A 128 -4.39 8.81 9.39
N LYS A 129 -4.07 9.50 8.30
CA LYS A 129 -3.99 8.91 6.97
C LYS A 129 -3.01 7.75 6.97
N HIS A 130 -3.32 6.71 6.22
CA HIS A 130 -2.45 5.55 6.09
C HIS A 130 -2.31 5.11 4.63
N ILE A 131 -1.19 4.48 4.36
CA ILE A 131 -0.88 3.83 3.09
C ILE A 131 -0.68 2.36 3.37
N VAL A 132 -1.40 1.51 2.65
CA VAL A 132 -1.15 0.06 2.66
C VAL A 132 -0.14 -0.25 1.56
N VAL A 133 0.81 -1.12 1.86
CA VAL A 133 1.88 -1.50 0.92
C VAL A 133 1.94 -3.01 0.79
N ILE A 134 1.91 -3.50 -0.43
CA ILE A 134 2.18 -4.90 -0.77
C ILE A 134 3.37 -4.90 -1.72
N GLU A 135 4.52 -5.39 -1.24
CA GLU A 135 5.75 -5.41 -2.03
C GLU A 135 5.92 -6.74 -2.78
N ASP A 136 6.55 -6.64 -3.97
CA ASP A 136 6.98 -7.77 -4.81
C ASP A 136 5.85 -8.76 -5.12
N ILE A 137 4.70 -8.25 -5.57
CA ILE A 137 3.52 -9.07 -5.89
C ILE A 137 3.77 -10.10 -7.00
N ASP A 138 4.77 -9.90 -7.83
CA ASP A 138 5.24 -10.87 -8.83
C ASP A 138 5.66 -12.21 -8.20
N SER A 139 6.00 -12.23 -6.91
CA SER A 139 6.24 -13.47 -6.18
C SER A 139 5.01 -14.38 -6.07
N ILE A 140 3.79 -13.83 -6.06
CA ILE A 140 2.54 -14.60 -6.06
C ILE A 140 2.37 -15.33 -7.38
N PHE A 141 2.60 -14.64 -8.50
CA PHE A 141 2.46 -15.23 -9.85
C PHE A 141 3.46 -16.34 -10.11
N ASN A 142 4.70 -16.15 -9.68
CA ASN A 142 5.73 -17.17 -9.78
C ASN A 142 5.42 -18.42 -8.92
N ALA A 143 4.68 -18.26 -7.82
CA ALA A 143 4.24 -19.37 -6.98
C ALA A 143 3.11 -20.19 -7.63
N GLU A 144 2.21 -19.57 -8.40
CA GLU A 144 1.14 -20.28 -9.12
C GLU A 144 1.69 -21.19 -10.22
N GLU A 145 2.76 -20.79 -10.90
CA GLU A 145 3.46 -21.67 -11.84
C GLU A 145 4.12 -22.89 -11.17
N ARG A 146 4.48 -22.76 -9.89
CA ARG A 146 5.12 -23.83 -9.07
C ARG A 146 4.12 -24.78 -8.41
N LYS A 147 2.82 -24.46 -8.38
CA LYS A 147 1.76 -25.25 -7.72
C LYS A 147 1.37 -26.56 -8.45
N LYS A 148 2.33 -27.30 -8.96
CA LYS A 148 2.09 -28.74 -9.25
C LYS A 148 2.36 -29.66 -8.08
N GLY A 149 2.53 -29.15 -6.85
CA GLY A 149 2.81 -29.90 -5.63
C GLY A 149 2.26 -29.19 -4.40
N ASP A 150 1.21 -29.72 -3.84
CA ASP A 150 0.82 -29.90 -2.43
C ASP A 150 1.12 -28.78 -1.40
N ASP A 151 0.54 -27.57 -1.55
CA ASP A 151 0.39 -26.66 -0.40
C ASP A 151 -0.88 -25.83 -0.51
N ASN A 152 -1.97 -26.34 0.10
CA ASN A 152 -3.31 -25.72 0.13
C ASN A 152 -3.41 -24.45 0.99
N ASN A 153 -2.30 -23.90 1.48
CA ASN A 153 -2.33 -22.84 2.49
C ASN A 153 -1.59 -21.55 2.07
N MET A 154 -1.34 -21.37 0.78
CA MET A 154 -0.68 -20.17 0.26
C MET A 154 -1.69 -19.13 -0.21
N LEU A 155 -1.30 -17.85 -0.10
CA LEU A 155 -2.06 -16.74 -0.67
C LEU A 155 -2.36 -16.98 -2.16
N THR A 156 -3.63 -16.89 -2.52
CA THR A 156 -4.09 -16.97 -3.90
C THR A 156 -4.25 -15.57 -4.50
N LEU A 157 -4.03 -15.47 -5.82
CA LEU A 157 -4.31 -14.23 -6.55
C LEU A 157 -5.79 -13.82 -6.41
N ASN A 158 -6.71 -14.78 -6.41
CA ASN A 158 -8.14 -14.50 -6.27
C ASN A 158 -8.43 -13.84 -4.92
N THR A 159 -7.83 -14.29 -3.83
CA THR A 159 -8.02 -13.67 -2.51
C THR A 159 -7.45 -12.26 -2.47
N LEU A 160 -6.25 -12.03 -3.03
CA LEU A 160 -5.69 -10.69 -3.15
C LEU A 160 -6.66 -9.78 -3.92
N LEU A 161 -7.14 -10.22 -5.07
CA LEU A 161 -8.06 -9.46 -5.90
C LEU A 161 -9.39 -9.19 -5.18
N ASN A 162 -9.92 -10.14 -4.42
CA ASN A 162 -11.13 -9.97 -3.62
C ASN A 162 -10.92 -8.99 -2.47
N CYS A 163 -9.75 -8.97 -1.83
CA CYS A 163 -9.40 -7.97 -0.84
C CYS A 163 -9.33 -6.56 -1.45
N LEU A 164 -8.91 -6.44 -2.71
CA LEU A 164 -8.87 -5.16 -3.42
C LEU A 164 -10.25 -4.67 -3.84
N ASP A 165 -11.17 -5.55 -4.23
CA ASP A 165 -12.49 -5.18 -4.78
C ASP A 165 -13.62 -5.21 -3.77
N GLY A 166 -13.47 -6.02 -2.73
CA GLY A 166 -14.55 -6.37 -1.82
C GLY A 166 -14.72 -5.41 -0.65
N HIS A 167 -15.69 -5.76 0.21
CA HIS A 167 -15.95 -5.07 1.48
C HIS A 167 -14.81 -5.20 2.50
N THR A 168 -13.76 -5.96 2.17
CA THR A 168 -12.58 -6.17 3.04
C THR A 168 -11.68 -4.94 3.04
N CYS A 169 -11.61 -4.23 1.91
CA CYS A 169 -10.84 -2.98 1.82
C CYS A 169 -11.64 -1.86 2.47
N LYS A 170 -11.07 -1.23 3.50
CA LYS A 170 -11.72 -0.13 4.19
C LYS A 170 -11.82 1.11 3.30
N GLU A 171 -12.88 1.89 3.52
CA GLU A 171 -13.05 3.20 2.92
C GLU A 171 -11.85 4.11 3.22
N GLY A 172 -11.34 4.81 2.21
CA GLY A 172 -10.18 5.69 2.33
C GLY A 172 -8.83 5.00 2.26
N THR A 173 -8.79 3.73 1.80
CA THR A 173 -7.53 3.01 1.65
C THR A 173 -6.77 3.46 0.40
N LEU A 174 -5.57 4.00 0.61
CA LEU A 174 -4.57 4.20 -0.43
C LEU A 174 -3.61 3.01 -0.42
N LEU A 175 -3.63 2.20 -1.47
CA LEU A 175 -2.81 1.01 -1.60
C LEU A 175 -1.70 1.20 -2.63
N PHE A 176 -0.47 0.91 -2.24
CA PHE A 176 0.65 0.77 -3.16
C PHE A 176 1.02 -0.69 -3.31
N MET A 177 1.14 -1.13 -4.55
CA MET A 177 1.73 -2.42 -4.87
C MET A 177 3.04 -2.22 -5.61
N THR A 178 4.03 -3.09 -5.37
CA THR A 178 5.27 -3.08 -6.15
C THR A 178 5.49 -4.39 -6.89
N ALA A 179 6.11 -4.29 -8.06
CA ALA A 179 6.55 -5.44 -8.84
C ALA A 179 7.89 -5.16 -9.52
N ASN A 180 8.67 -6.20 -9.75
CA ASN A 180 9.94 -6.09 -10.46
C ASN A 180 9.78 -6.29 -11.97
N ASP A 181 8.80 -7.10 -12.41
CA ASP A 181 8.48 -7.35 -13.81
C ASP A 181 7.06 -6.86 -14.17
N ALA A 182 7.01 -5.88 -15.08
CA ALA A 182 5.75 -5.36 -15.60
C ALA A 182 4.95 -6.39 -16.43
N ASN A 183 5.64 -7.34 -17.08
CA ASN A 183 4.99 -8.30 -17.98
C ASN A 183 4.18 -9.35 -17.23
N VAL A 184 4.60 -9.71 -16.01
CA VAL A 184 3.86 -10.63 -15.13
C VAL A 184 2.49 -10.02 -14.78
N MET A 185 2.42 -8.71 -14.72
CA MET A 185 1.25 -7.96 -14.30
C MET A 185 0.18 -7.78 -15.36
N ASP A 186 0.59 -7.66 -16.64
CA ASP A 186 -0.32 -7.34 -17.74
C ASP A 186 -1.41 -8.39 -17.95
N LYS A 187 -1.14 -9.65 -17.64
CA LYS A 187 -2.04 -10.76 -17.92
C LYS A 187 -3.13 -11.01 -16.85
N ALA A 188 -2.85 -10.74 -15.60
CA ALA A 188 -3.75 -11.13 -14.50
C ALA A 188 -4.42 -9.94 -13.77
N ILE A 189 -3.70 -8.87 -13.52
CA ILE A 189 -4.21 -7.75 -12.71
C ILE A 189 -4.82 -6.65 -13.59
N VAL A 190 -4.23 -6.37 -14.76
CA VAL A 190 -4.70 -5.30 -15.65
C VAL A 190 -6.07 -5.59 -16.24
N ARG A 191 -6.37 -6.88 -16.51
CA ARG A 191 -7.68 -7.31 -17.02
C ARG A 191 -8.82 -7.13 -16.01
N SER A 192 -8.51 -6.95 -14.75
CA SER A 192 -9.52 -6.89 -13.68
C SER A 192 -9.93 -5.48 -13.26
N CYS A 193 -9.47 -4.42 -13.93
CA CYS A 193 -9.79 -3.00 -13.61
C CYS A 193 -9.61 -2.63 -12.13
N ARG A 194 -8.62 -3.24 -11.44
CA ARG A 194 -8.40 -3.11 -10.00
C ARG A 194 -7.22 -2.21 -9.63
N ILE A 195 -6.43 -1.84 -10.65
CA ILE A 195 -5.37 -0.85 -10.52
C ILE A 195 -5.86 0.43 -11.16
N ASP A 196 -5.94 1.49 -10.36
CA ASP A 196 -6.40 2.79 -10.83
C ASP A 196 -5.29 3.52 -11.59
N HIS A 197 -4.02 3.32 -11.18
CA HIS A 197 -2.87 4.03 -11.77
C HIS A 197 -1.60 3.15 -11.82
N LYS A 198 -0.77 3.40 -12.87
CA LYS A 198 0.53 2.73 -13.10
C LYS A 198 1.65 3.71 -13.40
#